data_349bc1ec0c4fd906d1cd017122600152
#
_entry.id   349bc1ec0c4fd906d1cd017122600152
#
_cell.length_a   1.000
_cell.length_b   1.000
_cell.length_c   1.000
_cell.angle_alpha   90.00
_cell.angle_beta   90.00
_cell.angle_gamma   90.00
#
_symmetry.space_group_name_H-M   'P 1'
#
loop_
_entity.id
_entity.type
_entity.pdbx_description
1 polymer ?
#
loop_
_entity_poly.entity_id
_entity_poly.type
_entity_poly.pdbx_seq_one_letter_code
_entity_poly.pdbx_strand_id
1 'polypeptide(L)'
;MTLLATSAAAWTAPVIDYHALAPEIVLAVGLTAVLLVDLFTSERNKWLLSVLTGFSLLGATLPVLTLALHDNSVRSLFDGRYVVDEFSLVMKGLFLLAGYVIVLLSSSHVEEGDYWRGEYWFLLLTSLLGMVMMASSRDLVSIFVALEFLSIPAYMLAAWRKRDLKSNEAGVKYFLLGVFASAVMLYGMSLLYGVANSTLLVDISKSINLDGEFAAVQALAVVFVVVGFAFKVSAVPFHTWAPDTYEGAPTPVTAFLSVASKAAGFIALVVLVLTAFPEGRDVWQPFIWVLSALTMTIGNVFALRQTNLVRMIAYSSVSQGGFVLMPLAVAGGAAGEAALRAVVVYLVVYAATNLGMFGVILAVSRKTRSGDIASLGGLFSYAPALGVLLTIFLASLAGIPPLGGWIGKFAAFQALLTDATPWAYALAVIGAVNSVIAFGYYGNVMREVWMRPVLHGDNTPIVTPSSLQIALGITAIATLVLGILPGVVLNFGDMADLVGAFGG
;
A
#
# COMPACT_ATOMS: atom_id res chain seq x y z
N MET A 1 -12.94 -15.21 57.54
CA MET A 1 -13.72 -14.88 56.37
C MET A 1 -13.52 -13.38 56.11
N THR A 2 -12.37 -13.03 55.53
CA THR A 2 -11.96 -11.66 55.29
C THR A 2 -12.20 -11.43 53.78
N LEU A 3 -13.29 -10.74 53.44
CA LEU A 3 -13.59 -10.29 52.09
C LEU A 3 -12.49 -9.31 51.69
N LEU A 4 -11.69 -9.73 50.71
CA LEU A 4 -10.82 -8.84 49.95
C LEU A 4 -11.68 -7.78 49.25
N ALA A 5 -11.76 -6.60 49.86
CA ALA A 5 -12.22 -5.40 49.18
C ALA A 5 -11.15 -5.04 48.16
N THR A 6 -11.25 -5.60 46.92
CA THR A 6 -10.56 -5.03 45.78
C THR A 6 -11.13 -3.64 45.60
N SER A 7 -10.36 -2.60 45.91
CA SER A 7 -10.68 -1.24 45.52
C SER A 7 -10.85 -1.23 44.00
N ALA A 8 -12.11 -1.19 43.55
CA ALA A 8 -12.39 -0.90 42.16
C ALA A 8 -11.68 0.41 41.83
N ALA A 9 -10.61 0.36 41.09
CA ALA A 9 -9.99 1.56 40.55
C ALA A 9 -11.08 2.36 39.86
N ALA A 10 -11.33 3.57 40.35
CA ALA A 10 -12.34 4.44 39.80
C ALA A 10 -12.02 4.62 38.32
N TRP A 11 -12.95 4.22 37.45
CA TRP A 11 -12.79 4.42 36.02
C TRP A 11 -12.62 5.90 35.73
N THR A 12 -11.48 6.31 35.20
CA THR A 12 -11.21 7.66 34.73
C THR A 12 -11.35 7.68 33.22
N ALA A 13 -12.13 8.62 32.67
CA ALA A 13 -12.25 8.76 31.23
C ALA A 13 -10.88 9.06 30.63
N PRO A 14 -10.51 8.43 29.51
CA PRO A 14 -9.23 8.70 28.84
C PRO A 14 -9.19 10.16 28.39
N VAL A 15 -8.06 10.80 28.55
CA VAL A 15 -7.81 12.13 27.99
C VAL A 15 -7.62 11.94 26.47
N ILE A 16 -8.50 12.56 25.68
CA ILE A 16 -8.47 12.47 24.23
C ILE A 16 -7.75 13.68 23.67
N ASP A 17 -6.63 13.46 22.98
CA ASP A 17 -5.98 14.47 22.15
C ASP A 17 -6.69 14.53 20.79
N TYR A 18 -7.62 15.48 20.67
CA TYR A 18 -8.41 15.66 19.43
C TYR A 18 -7.56 16.11 18.25
N HIS A 19 -6.42 16.79 18.47
CA HIS A 19 -5.54 17.19 17.38
C HIS A 19 -4.77 15.98 16.81
N ALA A 20 -4.30 15.09 17.68
CA ALA A 20 -3.66 13.83 17.26
C ALA A 20 -4.60 12.91 16.48
N LEU A 21 -5.91 12.92 16.81
CA LEU A 21 -6.95 12.13 16.11
C LEU A 21 -7.66 12.92 15.01
N ALA A 22 -7.29 14.18 14.76
CA ALA A 22 -8.01 15.01 13.80
C ALA A 22 -8.06 14.43 12.38
N PRO A 23 -7.00 13.80 11.83
CA PRO A 23 -7.08 13.16 10.51
C PRO A 23 -8.19 12.10 10.43
N GLU A 24 -8.29 11.23 11.43
CA GLU A 24 -9.31 10.17 11.53
C GLU A 24 -10.70 10.75 11.71
N ILE A 25 -10.85 11.77 12.56
CA ILE A 25 -12.12 12.45 12.82
C ILE A 25 -12.62 13.11 11.53
N VAL A 26 -11.78 13.83 10.79
CA VAL A 26 -12.14 14.47 9.52
C VAL A 26 -12.59 13.44 8.50
N LEU A 27 -11.89 12.31 8.39
CA LEU A 27 -12.30 11.22 7.49
C LEU A 27 -13.62 10.57 7.93
N ALA A 28 -13.81 10.33 9.23
CA ALA A 28 -15.04 9.76 9.78
C ALA A 28 -16.24 10.69 9.56
N VAL A 29 -16.07 12.00 9.74
CA VAL A 29 -17.09 13.00 9.40
C VAL A 29 -17.33 13.04 7.89
N GLY A 30 -16.25 13.01 7.08
CA GLY A 30 -16.34 13.01 5.62
C GLY A 30 -17.12 11.81 5.07
N LEU A 31 -16.81 10.59 5.52
CA LEU A 31 -17.53 9.39 5.08
C LEU A 31 -19.00 9.43 5.49
N THR A 32 -19.30 9.93 6.70
CA THR A 32 -20.69 10.09 7.16
C THR A 32 -21.41 11.13 6.32
N ALA A 33 -20.76 12.26 6.02
CA ALA A 33 -21.29 13.31 5.16
C ALA A 33 -21.57 12.81 3.74
N VAL A 34 -20.66 12.02 3.14
CA VAL A 34 -20.86 11.41 1.81
C VAL A 34 -22.11 10.53 1.82
N LEU A 35 -22.27 9.68 2.84
CA LEU A 35 -23.43 8.80 2.96
C LEU A 35 -24.73 9.61 3.09
N LEU A 36 -24.76 10.62 3.97
CA LEU A 36 -25.96 11.45 4.18
C LEU A 36 -26.28 12.29 2.94
N VAL A 37 -25.30 12.92 2.34
CA VAL A 37 -25.51 13.73 1.12
C VAL A 37 -26.02 12.89 -0.03
N ASP A 38 -25.54 11.66 -0.19
CA ASP A 38 -26.02 10.75 -1.25
C ASP A 38 -27.55 10.50 -1.15
N LEU A 39 -28.08 10.35 0.07
CA LEU A 39 -29.52 10.12 0.29
C LEU A 39 -30.41 11.26 -0.19
N PHE A 40 -29.90 12.50 -0.19
CA PHE A 40 -30.66 13.69 -0.56
C PHE A 40 -30.26 14.28 -1.93
N THR A 41 -29.25 13.71 -2.58
CA THR A 41 -28.72 14.23 -3.84
C THR A 41 -29.32 13.53 -5.04
N SER A 42 -29.88 14.32 -5.97
CA SER A 42 -30.41 13.78 -7.22
C SER A 42 -29.30 13.21 -8.10
N GLU A 43 -29.63 12.26 -8.99
CA GLU A 43 -28.67 11.59 -9.91
C GLU A 43 -27.82 12.58 -10.70
N ARG A 44 -28.39 13.72 -11.10
CA ARG A 44 -27.70 14.76 -11.86
C ARG A 44 -26.54 15.40 -11.07
N ASN A 45 -26.64 15.46 -9.75
CA ASN A 45 -25.70 16.17 -8.87
C ASN A 45 -24.78 15.24 -8.11
N LYS A 46 -24.80 13.93 -8.36
CA LYS A 46 -23.95 12.94 -7.67
C LYS A 46 -22.43 13.13 -7.87
N TRP A 47 -22.04 13.96 -8.84
CA TRP A 47 -20.64 14.40 -8.97
C TRP A 47 -20.14 15.13 -7.70
N LEU A 48 -21.03 15.75 -6.92
CA LEU A 48 -20.70 16.40 -5.65
C LEU A 48 -20.08 15.41 -4.64
N LEU A 49 -20.40 14.13 -4.73
CA LEU A 49 -19.89 13.09 -3.80
C LEU A 49 -18.39 12.87 -4.02
N SER A 50 -17.92 12.89 -5.28
CA SER A 50 -16.49 12.80 -5.57
C SER A 50 -15.74 14.03 -5.07
N VAL A 51 -16.33 15.21 -5.20
CA VAL A 51 -15.78 16.48 -4.69
C VAL A 51 -15.71 16.46 -3.16
N LEU A 52 -16.81 16.06 -2.50
CA LEU A 52 -16.85 15.94 -1.03
C LEU A 52 -15.82 14.94 -0.50
N THR A 53 -15.67 13.81 -1.18
CA THR A 53 -14.64 12.80 -0.88
C THR A 53 -13.24 13.39 -1.01
N GLY A 54 -12.97 14.13 -2.11
CA GLY A 54 -11.69 14.80 -2.31
C GLY A 54 -11.40 15.85 -1.24
N PHE A 55 -12.38 16.67 -0.87
CA PHE A 55 -12.24 17.65 0.21
C PHE A 55 -12.05 17.02 1.57
N SER A 56 -12.67 15.86 1.84
CA SER A 56 -12.46 15.12 3.09
C SER A 56 -11.01 14.66 3.24
N LEU A 57 -10.40 14.17 2.14
CA LEU A 57 -9.00 13.75 2.13
C LEU A 57 -8.04 14.93 2.27
N LEU A 58 -8.26 16.02 1.51
CA LEU A 58 -7.44 17.23 1.62
C LEU A 58 -7.61 17.90 3.00
N GLY A 59 -8.84 17.91 3.54
CA GLY A 59 -9.12 18.39 4.88
C GLY A 59 -8.38 17.60 5.96
N ALA A 60 -8.32 16.26 5.82
CA ALA A 60 -7.57 15.39 6.73
C ALA A 60 -6.04 15.57 6.60
N THR A 61 -5.55 16.11 5.49
CA THR A 61 -4.11 16.41 5.32
C THR A 61 -3.68 17.63 6.16
N LEU A 62 -4.58 18.57 6.43
CA LEU A 62 -4.25 19.77 7.20
C LEU A 62 -3.77 19.44 8.63
N PRO A 63 -4.49 18.64 9.44
CA PRO A 63 -3.98 18.25 10.76
C PRO A 63 -2.70 17.41 10.70
N VAL A 64 -2.48 16.58 9.68
CA VAL A 64 -1.19 15.90 9.50
C VAL A 64 -0.06 16.89 9.33
N LEU A 65 -0.25 17.93 8.51
CA LEU A 65 0.75 18.99 8.30
C LEU A 65 0.96 19.83 9.56
N THR A 66 -0.10 20.20 10.30
CA THR A 66 0.06 20.98 11.53
C THR A 66 0.75 20.17 12.63
N LEU A 67 0.51 18.86 12.74
CA LEU A 67 1.22 17.97 13.65
C LEU A 67 2.71 17.85 13.27
N ALA A 68 3.02 17.73 11.99
CA ALA A 68 4.39 17.60 11.51
C ALA A 68 5.21 18.91 11.62
N LEU A 69 4.57 20.08 11.48
CA LEU A 69 5.28 21.37 11.38
C LEU A 69 5.34 22.15 12.70
N HIS A 70 4.36 22.00 13.61
CA HIS A 70 4.26 22.84 14.81
C HIS A 70 4.65 22.13 16.09
N ASP A 71 4.51 20.84 16.16
CA ASP A 71 4.77 20.08 17.38
C ASP A 71 5.15 18.64 17.02
N ASN A 72 6.44 18.45 16.80
CA ASN A 72 7.04 17.16 16.44
C ASN A 72 7.14 16.19 17.64
N SER A 73 6.40 16.46 18.75
CA SER A 73 6.38 15.56 19.90
C SER A 73 5.55 14.32 19.62
N VAL A 74 6.09 13.18 20.05
CA VAL A 74 5.36 11.90 20.02
C VAL A 74 4.13 12.00 20.92
N ARG A 75 2.95 11.68 20.35
CA ARG A 75 1.69 11.68 21.08
C ARG A 75 1.19 10.27 21.28
N SER A 76 1.06 9.87 22.52
CA SER A 76 0.57 8.54 22.91
C SER A 76 -0.83 8.65 23.48
N LEU A 77 -1.78 7.89 22.93
CA LEU A 77 -3.17 7.83 23.36
C LEU A 77 -3.53 6.40 23.76
N PHE A 78 -4.58 6.29 24.60
CA PHE A 78 -5.15 5.00 25.02
C PHE A 78 -4.09 4.05 25.60
N ASP A 79 -3.27 4.55 26.53
CA ASP A 79 -2.20 3.78 27.18
C ASP A 79 -1.17 3.18 26.22
N GLY A 80 -0.79 3.94 25.17
CA GLY A 80 0.20 3.49 24.18
C GLY A 80 -0.33 2.64 23.03
N ARG A 81 -1.66 2.40 22.98
CA ARG A 81 -2.27 1.61 21.90
C ARG A 81 -2.35 2.34 20.57
N TYR A 82 -2.30 3.67 20.63
CA TYR A 82 -2.34 4.54 19.47
C TYR A 82 -1.26 5.61 19.60
N VAL A 83 -0.28 5.61 18.71
CA VAL A 83 0.87 6.51 18.77
C VAL A 83 0.96 7.32 17.47
N VAL A 84 1.02 8.64 17.63
CA VAL A 84 1.28 9.55 16.52
C VAL A 84 2.74 10.01 16.65
N ASP A 85 3.58 9.42 15.82
CA ASP A 85 5.01 9.68 15.65
C ASP A 85 5.29 10.15 14.22
N GLU A 86 6.52 10.50 13.91
CA GLU A 86 6.92 10.97 12.58
C GLU A 86 6.63 9.92 11.51
N PHE A 87 6.90 8.64 11.79
CA PHE A 87 6.57 7.55 10.87
C PHE A 87 5.08 7.53 10.52
N SER A 88 4.22 7.61 11.52
CA SER A 88 2.76 7.60 11.32
C SER A 88 2.29 8.81 10.51
N LEU A 89 2.86 10.00 10.75
CA LEU A 89 2.52 11.23 10.02
C LEU A 89 2.90 11.14 8.53
N VAL A 90 4.11 10.65 8.23
CA VAL A 90 4.55 10.43 6.84
C VAL A 90 3.64 9.43 6.13
N MET A 91 3.27 8.33 6.80
CA MET A 91 2.41 7.31 6.22
C MET A 91 0.96 7.77 6.06
N LYS A 92 0.41 8.52 7.02
CA LYS A 92 -0.91 9.17 6.88
C LYS A 92 -0.92 10.12 5.68
N GLY A 93 0.12 10.93 5.53
CA GLY A 93 0.29 11.81 4.36
C GLY A 93 0.29 11.03 3.03
N LEU A 94 1.02 9.91 2.97
CA LEU A 94 1.05 9.03 1.81
C LEU A 94 -0.35 8.51 1.46
N PHE A 95 -1.12 8.00 2.45
CA PHE A 95 -2.45 7.46 2.22
C PHE A 95 -3.46 8.52 1.77
N LEU A 96 -3.41 9.70 2.37
CA LEU A 96 -4.32 10.80 2.02
C LEU A 96 -4.05 11.33 0.61
N LEU A 97 -2.78 11.54 0.24
CA LEU A 97 -2.41 12.01 -1.09
C LEU A 97 -2.65 10.95 -2.17
N ALA A 98 -2.29 9.69 -1.91
CA ALA A 98 -2.60 8.59 -2.81
C ALA A 98 -4.13 8.42 -2.96
N GLY A 99 -4.88 8.50 -1.86
CA GLY A 99 -6.34 8.50 -1.86
C GLY A 99 -6.94 9.61 -2.71
N TYR A 100 -6.41 10.82 -2.62
CA TYR A 100 -6.85 11.94 -3.46
C TYR A 100 -6.62 11.69 -4.96
N VAL A 101 -5.45 11.17 -5.34
CA VAL A 101 -5.19 10.77 -6.73
C VAL A 101 -6.16 9.67 -7.18
N ILE A 102 -6.46 8.68 -6.32
CA ILE A 102 -7.44 7.63 -6.61
C ILE A 102 -8.84 8.20 -6.81
N VAL A 103 -9.26 9.21 -6.04
CA VAL A 103 -10.52 9.92 -6.25
C VAL A 103 -10.54 10.56 -7.63
N LEU A 104 -9.47 11.23 -8.04
CA LEU A 104 -9.37 11.84 -9.37
C LEU A 104 -9.45 10.80 -10.51
N LEU A 105 -8.80 9.63 -10.34
CA LEU A 105 -8.89 8.50 -11.28
C LEU A 105 -10.29 7.90 -11.34
N SER A 106 -10.98 7.86 -10.20
CA SER A 106 -12.29 7.24 -10.07
C SER A 106 -13.45 8.11 -10.57
N SER A 107 -13.34 9.44 -10.47
CA SER A 107 -14.44 10.38 -10.71
C SER A 107 -15.13 10.14 -12.05
N SER A 108 -14.41 10.19 -13.15
CA SER A 108 -14.99 9.99 -14.47
C SER A 108 -15.43 8.54 -14.73
N HIS A 109 -14.74 7.56 -14.09
CA HIS A 109 -15.08 6.15 -14.23
C HIS A 109 -16.40 5.81 -13.54
N VAL A 110 -16.65 6.39 -12.36
CA VAL A 110 -17.91 6.20 -11.61
C VAL A 110 -19.05 6.95 -12.27
N GLU A 111 -18.82 8.16 -12.82
CA GLU A 111 -19.84 8.94 -13.52
C GLU A 111 -20.36 8.29 -14.81
N GLU A 112 -19.48 7.58 -15.53
CA GLU A 112 -19.83 6.88 -16.77
C GLU A 112 -20.45 5.52 -16.55
N GLY A 113 -20.39 4.98 -15.33
CA GLY A 113 -20.95 3.67 -14.97
C GLY A 113 -22.41 3.73 -14.60
N ASP A 114 -23.17 2.65 -14.89
CA ASP A 114 -24.56 2.42 -14.43
C ASP A 114 -24.61 1.95 -12.98
N TYR A 115 -23.76 2.48 -12.09
CA TYR A 115 -23.60 1.96 -10.74
C TYR A 115 -23.98 2.98 -9.67
N TRP A 116 -24.29 2.46 -8.48
CA TRP A 116 -24.52 3.24 -7.27
C TRP A 116 -23.25 4.09 -6.99
N ARG A 117 -23.44 5.40 -6.81
CA ARG A 117 -22.27 6.32 -6.77
C ARG A 117 -21.85 6.62 -5.35
N GLY A 118 -22.79 6.80 -4.43
CA GLY A 118 -22.49 7.15 -3.03
C GLY A 118 -21.75 6.06 -2.28
N GLU A 119 -22.18 4.82 -2.43
CA GLU A 119 -21.57 3.68 -1.76
C GLU A 119 -20.12 3.47 -2.20
N TYR A 120 -19.76 3.78 -3.45
CA TYR A 120 -18.38 3.70 -3.93
C TYR A 120 -17.46 4.60 -3.11
N TRP A 121 -17.86 5.86 -2.94
CA TRP A 121 -17.07 6.85 -2.22
C TRP A 121 -17.01 6.56 -0.72
N PHE A 122 -18.13 6.11 -0.15
CA PHE A 122 -18.20 5.66 1.25
C PHE A 122 -17.23 4.50 1.51
N LEU A 123 -17.25 3.46 0.67
CA LEU A 123 -16.36 2.31 0.79
C LEU A 123 -14.88 2.71 0.62
N LEU A 124 -14.58 3.60 -0.33
CA LEU A 124 -13.23 4.09 -0.55
C LEU A 124 -12.71 4.87 0.67
N LEU A 125 -13.51 5.80 1.21
CA LEU A 125 -13.14 6.57 2.41
C LEU A 125 -13.01 5.66 3.64
N THR A 126 -13.88 4.66 3.80
CA THR A 126 -13.78 3.69 4.90
C THR A 126 -12.46 2.92 4.83
N SER A 127 -12.08 2.45 3.64
CA SER A 127 -10.77 1.80 3.44
C SER A 127 -9.60 2.73 3.77
N LEU A 128 -9.65 3.98 3.33
CA LEU A 128 -8.59 4.97 3.60
C LEU A 128 -8.52 5.34 5.09
N LEU A 129 -9.67 5.44 5.79
CA LEU A 129 -9.68 5.60 7.24
C LEU A 129 -8.97 4.44 7.95
N GLY A 130 -9.23 3.20 7.55
CA GLY A 130 -8.52 2.03 8.07
C GLY A 130 -7.00 2.11 7.87
N MET A 131 -6.53 2.63 6.71
CA MET A 131 -5.10 2.81 6.45
C MET A 131 -4.47 3.90 7.35
N VAL A 132 -5.17 5.01 7.52
CA VAL A 132 -4.73 6.12 8.40
C VAL A 132 -4.65 5.66 9.86
N MET A 133 -5.65 4.89 10.33
CA MET A 133 -5.63 4.25 11.65
C MET A 133 -4.48 3.26 11.81
N MET A 134 -4.19 2.45 10.78
CA MET A 134 -3.12 1.44 10.77
C MET A 134 -1.76 2.06 11.06
N ALA A 135 -1.46 3.24 10.51
CA ALA A 135 -0.18 3.91 10.67
C ALA A 135 0.16 4.23 12.14
N SER A 136 -0.85 4.50 12.97
CA SER A 136 -0.69 4.85 14.38
C SER A 136 -1.00 3.71 15.35
N SER A 137 -1.50 2.57 14.88
CA SER A 137 -1.85 1.43 15.74
C SER A 137 -0.60 0.77 16.33
N ARG A 138 -0.59 0.57 17.66
CA ARG A 138 0.50 -0.10 18.40
C ARG A 138 -0.05 -1.23 19.30
N ASP A 139 -1.17 -1.82 18.90
CA ASP A 139 -1.90 -2.86 19.64
C ASP A 139 -2.44 -3.87 18.62
N LEU A 140 -2.39 -5.18 18.93
CA LEU A 140 -2.82 -6.23 18.00
C LEU A 140 -4.28 -6.07 17.55
N VAL A 141 -5.18 -5.69 18.49
CA VAL A 141 -6.60 -5.52 18.17
C VAL A 141 -6.81 -4.30 17.29
N SER A 142 -6.13 -3.19 17.59
CA SER A 142 -6.20 -1.97 16.76
C SER A 142 -5.70 -2.22 15.34
N ILE A 143 -4.59 -2.95 15.18
CA ILE A 143 -4.04 -3.34 13.87
C ILE A 143 -5.02 -4.23 13.11
N PHE A 144 -5.62 -5.23 13.80
CA PHE A 144 -6.60 -6.11 13.18
C PHE A 144 -7.86 -5.37 12.73
N VAL A 145 -8.42 -4.52 13.59
CA VAL A 145 -9.59 -3.69 13.27
C VAL A 145 -9.28 -2.74 12.10
N ALA A 146 -8.14 -2.07 12.11
CA ALA A 146 -7.72 -1.19 11.03
C ALA A 146 -7.55 -1.96 9.70
N LEU A 147 -7.02 -3.20 9.76
CA LEU A 147 -6.91 -4.08 8.60
C LEU A 147 -8.29 -4.48 8.03
N GLU A 148 -9.27 -4.77 8.88
CA GLU A 148 -10.62 -5.12 8.41
C GLU A 148 -11.37 -3.90 7.88
N PHE A 149 -11.20 -2.71 8.48
CA PHE A 149 -11.72 -1.44 7.93
C PHE A 149 -11.16 -1.16 6.53
N LEU A 150 -9.90 -1.48 6.30
CA LEU A 150 -9.28 -1.39 4.98
C LEU A 150 -9.81 -2.48 4.03
N SER A 151 -9.94 -3.73 4.49
CA SER A 151 -10.06 -4.91 3.63
C SER A 151 -11.50 -5.20 3.20
N ILE A 152 -12.47 -5.14 4.12
CA ILE A 152 -13.87 -5.45 3.81
C ILE A 152 -14.44 -4.52 2.72
N PRO A 153 -14.28 -3.19 2.80
CA PRO A 153 -14.70 -2.32 1.70
C PRO A 153 -13.93 -2.58 0.41
N ALA A 154 -12.65 -2.92 0.50
CA ALA A 154 -11.82 -3.23 -0.68
C ALA A 154 -12.30 -4.49 -1.41
N TYR A 155 -12.80 -5.51 -0.70
CA TYR A 155 -13.42 -6.69 -1.32
C TYR A 155 -14.67 -6.31 -2.12
N MET A 156 -15.51 -5.44 -1.55
CA MET A 156 -16.72 -4.94 -2.21
C MET A 156 -16.39 -4.07 -3.43
N LEU A 157 -15.38 -3.21 -3.32
CA LEU A 157 -14.90 -2.38 -4.43
C LEU A 157 -14.32 -3.23 -5.58
N ALA A 158 -13.63 -4.33 -5.29
CA ALA A 158 -13.12 -5.24 -6.32
C ALA A 158 -14.24 -5.90 -7.12
N ALA A 159 -15.39 -6.21 -6.48
CA ALA A 159 -16.60 -6.75 -7.10
C ALA A 159 -17.58 -5.66 -7.59
N TRP A 160 -17.14 -4.41 -7.74
CA TRP A 160 -18.05 -3.27 -7.97
C TRP A 160 -18.91 -3.40 -9.22
N ARG A 161 -18.37 -3.98 -10.30
CA ARG A 161 -19.12 -4.21 -11.55
C ARG A 161 -20.00 -5.45 -11.44
N LYS A 162 -21.12 -5.36 -10.73
CA LYS A 162 -22.04 -6.48 -10.39
C LYS A 162 -22.51 -7.31 -11.60
N ARG A 163 -22.55 -6.74 -12.82
CA ARG A 163 -22.96 -7.43 -14.05
C ARG A 163 -21.79 -8.06 -14.82
N ASP A 164 -20.55 -7.82 -14.39
CA ASP A 164 -19.34 -8.34 -14.99
C ASP A 164 -18.85 -9.58 -14.22
N LEU A 165 -18.88 -10.73 -14.88
CA LEU A 165 -18.48 -12.01 -14.28
C LEU A 165 -17.02 -11.98 -13.79
N LYS A 166 -16.11 -11.29 -14.51
CA LYS A 166 -14.72 -11.15 -14.09
C LYS A 166 -14.60 -10.34 -12.81
N SER A 167 -15.38 -9.27 -12.67
CA SER A 167 -15.40 -8.46 -11.45
C SER A 167 -15.96 -9.23 -10.25
N ASN A 168 -17.01 -10.02 -10.47
CA ASN A 168 -17.59 -10.88 -9.42
C ASN A 168 -16.58 -11.96 -8.98
N GLU A 169 -15.93 -12.62 -9.94
CA GLU A 169 -14.87 -13.61 -9.67
C GLU A 169 -13.70 -12.98 -8.89
N ALA A 170 -13.25 -11.78 -9.32
CA ALA A 170 -12.20 -11.02 -8.64
C ALA A 170 -12.54 -10.74 -7.18
N GLY A 171 -13.75 -10.24 -6.93
CA GLY A 171 -14.21 -9.95 -5.57
C GLY A 171 -14.34 -11.19 -4.70
N VAL A 172 -14.91 -12.28 -5.21
CA VAL A 172 -15.05 -13.54 -4.46
C VAL A 172 -13.69 -14.15 -4.13
N LYS A 173 -12.76 -14.22 -5.10
CA LYS A 173 -11.39 -14.72 -4.87
C LYS A 173 -10.66 -13.89 -3.82
N TYR A 174 -10.74 -12.56 -3.94
CA TYR A 174 -10.08 -11.64 -3.01
C TYR A 174 -10.66 -11.77 -1.61
N PHE A 175 -11.99 -11.85 -1.47
CA PHE A 175 -12.68 -12.04 -0.20
C PHE A 175 -12.31 -13.37 0.45
N LEU A 176 -12.49 -14.51 -0.24
CA LEU A 176 -12.27 -15.82 0.36
C LEU A 176 -10.82 -16.02 0.82
N LEU A 177 -9.85 -15.66 -0.05
CA LEU A 177 -8.43 -15.79 0.30
C LEU A 177 -8.03 -14.78 1.38
N GLY A 178 -8.64 -13.57 1.38
CA GLY A 178 -8.41 -12.55 2.39
C GLY A 178 -8.91 -12.94 3.77
N VAL A 179 -10.13 -13.42 3.88
CA VAL A 179 -10.71 -13.90 5.15
C VAL A 179 -9.89 -15.08 5.71
N PHE A 180 -9.45 -16.00 4.83
CA PHE A 180 -8.59 -17.09 5.26
C PHE A 180 -7.25 -16.59 5.82
N ALA A 181 -6.61 -15.64 5.13
CA ALA A 181 -5.35 -15.02 5.59
C ALA A 181 -5.54 -14.26 6.92
N SER A 182 -6.65 -13.50 7.06
CA SER A 182 -7.01 -12.82 8.31
C SER A 182 -7.24 -13.82 9.45
N ALA A 183 -7.87 -14.97 9.20
CA ALA A 183 -8.09 -16.00 10.22
C ALA A 183 -6.75 -16.60 10.71
N VAL A 184 -5.82 -16.90 9.80
CA VAL A 184 -4.48 -17.41 10.16
C VAL A 184 -3.73 -16.36 10.99
N MET A 185 -3.76 -15.09 10.57
CA MET A 185 -3.15 -13.99 11.30
C MET A 185 -3.75 -13.83 12.71
N LEU A 186 -5.09 -13.82 12.81
CA LEU A 186 -5.79 -13.67 14.08
C LEU A 186 -5.47 -14.83 15.04
N TYR A 187 -5.34 -16.04 14.51
CA TYR A 187 -4.88 -17.19 15.30
C TYR A 187 -3.45 -16.95 15.82
N GLY A 188 -2.53 -16.46 14.97
CA GLY A 188 -1.19 -16.06 15.42
C GLY A 188 -1.23 -15.00 16.52
N MET A 189 -2.05 -13.95 16.35
CA MET A 189 -2.25 -12.90 17.37
C MET A 189 -2.82 -13.46 18.67
N SER A 190 -3.71 -14.45 18.62
CA SER A 190 -4.26 -15.10 19.83
C SER A 190 -3.20 -15.90 20.60
N LEU A 191 -2.26 -16.54 19.89
CA LEU A 191 -1.13 -17.24 20.52
C LEU A 191 -0.17 -16.25 21.19
N LEU A 192 0.11 -15.10 20.55
CA LEU A 192 0.90 -14.03 21.17
C LEU A 192 0.23 -13.50 22.44
N TYR A 193 -1.07 -13.25 22.38
CA TYR A 193 -1.83 -12.83 23.56
C TYR A 193 -1.77 -13.89 24.67
N GLY A 194 -1.87 -15.18 24.33
CA GLY A 194 -1.79 -16.28 25.30
C GLY A 194 -0.46 -16.32 26.06
N VAL A 195 0.65 -15.92 25.41
CA VAL A 195 1.98 -15.87 26.05
C VAL A 195 2.20 -14.55 26.78
N ALA A 196 1.85 -13.42 26.18
CA ALA A 196 2.14 -12.08 26.70
C ALA A 196 1.10 -11.59 27.70
N ASN A 197 -0.11 -12.16 27.71
CA ASN A 197 -1.28 -11.67 28.46
C ASN A 197 -1.57 -10.17 28.21
N SER A 198 -1.15 -9.65 27.07
CA SER A 198 -1.35 -8.27 26.59
C SER A 198 -1.50 -8.25 25.09
N THR A 199 -2.24 -7.27 24.56
CA THR A 199 -2.35 -6.97 23.14
C THR A 199 -1.42 -5.85 22.71
N LEU A 200 -0.80 -5.13 23.67
CA LEU A 200 0.09 -4.02 23.41
C LEU A 200 1.44 -4.52 22.86
N LEU A 201 1.92 -3.93 21.77
CA LEU A 201 3.11 -4.42 21.06
C LEU A 201 4.37 -4.38 21.94
N VAL A 202 4.53 -3.35 22.78
CA VAL A 202 5.67 -3.23 23.71
C VAL A 202 5.68 -4.33 24.78
N ASP A 203 4.51 -4.79 25.25
CA ASP A 203 4.43 -5.87 26.24
C ASP A 203 4.72 -7.22 25.57
N ILE A 204 4.24 -7.40 24.33
CA ILE A 204 4.53 -8.59 23.53
C ILE A 204 6.04 -8.70 23.29
N SER A 205 6.69 -7.59 22.93
CA SER A 205 8.14 -7.56 22.71
C SER A 205 8.92 -8.07 23.94
N LYS A 206 8.53 -7.65 25.15
CA LYS A 206 9.15 -8.09 26.40
C LYS A 206 8.89 -9.56 26.74
N SER A 207 7.84 -10.15 26.15
CA SER A 207 7.39 -11.53 26.46
C SER A 207 7.98 -12.55 25.49
N ILE A 208 8.52 -12.13 24.33
CA ILE A 208 9.12 -13.03 23.35
C ILE A 208 10.46 -13.53 23.89
N ASN A 209 10.55 -14.87 24.05
CA ASN A 209 11.76 -15.58 24.43
C ASN A 209 11.84 -16.89 23.65
N LEU A 210 12.65 -16.92 22.61
CA LEU A 210 12.81 -18.07 21.71
C LEU A 210 13.67 -19.20 22.31
N ASP A 211 14.27 -18.99 23.48
CA ASP A 211 14.99 -20.04 24.23
C ASP A 211 14.15 -20.63 25.38
N GLY A 212 12.93 -20.12 25.58
CA GLY A 212 12.02 -20.51 26.65
C GLY A 212 11.13 -21.70 26.35
N GLU A 213 10.33 -22.10 27.33
CA GLU A 213 9.39 -23.24 27.25
C GLU A 213 8.38 -23.08 26.09
N PHE A 214 7.94 -21.85 25.78
CA PHE A 214 6.96 -21.55 24.73
C PHE A 214 7.61 -21.09 23.40
N ALA A 215 8.91 -21.32 23.19
CA ALA A 215 9.64 -20.86 21.99
C ALA A 215 8.98 -21.29 20.68
N ALA A 216 8.58 -22.56 20.56
CA ALA A 216 7.92 -23.07 19.35
C ALA A 216 6.56 -22.42 19.09
N VAL A 217 5.78 -22.14 20.14
CA VAL A 217 4.48 -21.45 20.02
C VAL A 217 4.68 -20.00 19.59
N GLN A 218 5.65 -19.31 20.15
CA GLN A 218 6.00 -17.95 19.82
C GLN A 218 6.50 -17.84 18.37
N ALA A 219 7.39 -18.73 17.95
CA ALA A 219 7.88 -18.78 16.58
C ALA A 219 6.73 -19.01 15.57
N LEU A 220 5.83 -19.96 15.87
CA LEU A 220 4.65 -20.24 15.05
C LEU A 220 3.72 -19.02 14.98
N ALA A 221 3.49 -18.35 16.11
CA ALA A 221 2.67 -17.16 16.20
C ALA A 221 3.22 -16.01 15.33
N VAL A 222 4.52 -15.73 15.40
CA VAL A 222 5.21 -14.73 14.57
C VAL A 222 5.05 -15.08 13.08
N VAL A 223 5.28 -16.34 12.68
CA VAL A 223 5.11 -16.78 11.29
C VAL A 223 3.67 -16.59 10.83
N PHE A 224 2.65 -16.94 11.63
CA PHE A 224 1.25 -16.78 11.24
C PHE A 224 0.85 -15.31 11.06
N VAL A 225 1.34 -14.43 11.92
CA VAL A 225 1.11 -12.99 11.77
C VAL A 225 1.78 -12.46 10.48
N VAL A 226 3.03 -12.84 10.24
CA VAL A 226 3.75 -12.46 9.00
C VAL A 226 3.06 -13.02 7.77
N VAL A 227 2.53 -14.25 7.79
CA VAL A 227 1.77 -14.86 6.68
C VAL A 227 0.53 -14.06 6.34
N GLY A 228 -0.23 -13.58 7.33
CA GLY A 228 -1.39 -12.73 7.08
C GLY A 228 -1.04 -11.45 6.35
N PHE A 229 0.03 -10.77 6.75
CA PHE A 229 0.52 -9.58 6.04
C PHE A 229 1.22 -9.91 4.71
N ALA A 230 1.86 -11.08 4.59
CA ALA A 230 2.42 -11.56 3.31
C ALA A 230 1.31 -11.70 2.24
N PHE A 231 0.12 -12.16 2.61
CA PHE A 231 -1.06 -12.11 1.74
C PHE A 231 -1.39 -10.67 1.35
N LYS A 232 -1.45 -9.73 2.31
CA LYS A 232 -1.84 -8.34 2.05
C LYS A 232 -0.89 -7.61 1.11
N VAL A 233 0.43 -7.88 1.24
CA VAL A 233 1.44 -7.29 0.35
C VAL A 233 1.65 -8.11 -0.93
N SER A 234 0.91 -9.19 -1.12
CA SER A 234 0.99 -10.11 -2.28
C SER A 234 2.36 -10.77 -2.39
N ALA A 235 2.98 -11.17 -1.26
CA ALA A 235 4.23 -11.91 -1.27
C ALA A 235 4.00 -13.37 -1.70
N VAL A 236 4.94 -13.93 -2.46
CA VAL A 236 4.92 -15.34 -2.88
C VAL A 236 5.21 -16.24 -1.67
N PRO A 237 4.39 -17.30 -1.43
CA PRO A 237 3.34 -17.88 -2.29
C PRO A 237 1.93 -17.29 -2.13
N PHE A 238 1.71 -16.31 -1.28
CA PHE A 238 0.39 -15.76 -0.91
C PHE A 238 -0.13 -14.70 -1.91
N HIS A 239 0.43 -14.63 -3.13
CA HIS A 239 0.18 -13.61 -4.15
C HIS A 239 -0.95 -13.96 -5.14
N THR A 240 -1.45 -15.20 -5.14
CA THR A 240 -2.29 -15.75 -6.21
C THR A 240 -3.58 -14.98 -6.47
N TRP A 241 -4.08 -14.28 -5.47
CA TRP A 241 -5.26 -13.42 -5.58
C TRP A 241 -5.02 -12.16 -6.45
N ALA A 242 -3.80 -11.61 -6.43
CA ALA A 242 -3.55 -10.28 -6.98
C ALA A 242 -3.70 -10.20 -8.52
N PRO A 243 -3.17 -11.11 -9.34
CA PRO A 243 -3.34 -11.04 -10.78
C PRO A 243 -4.79 -11.13 -11.24
N ASP A 244 -5.58 -12.02 -10.63
CA ASP A 244 -6.99 -12.23 -10.99
C ASP A 244 -7.86 -11.06 -10.51
N THR A 245 -7.60 -10.57 -9.29
CA THR A 245 -8.31 -9.42 -8.73
C THR A 245 -8.01 -8.15 -9.51
N TYR A 246 -6.75 -7.91 -9.89
CA TYR A 246 -6.38 -6.70 -10.62
C TYR A 246 -6.96 -6.68 -12.04
N GLU A 247 -7.03 -7.81 -12.71
CA GLU A 247 -7.63 -7.92 -14.05
C GLU A 247 -9.16 -7.74 -14.01
N GLY A 248 -9.83 -8.28 -12.98
CA GLY A 248 -11.29 -8.26 -12.91
C GLY A 248 -11.88 -7.02 -12.23
N ALA A 249 -11.18 -6.38 -11.30
CA ALA A 249 -11.65 -5.19 -10.62
C ALA A 249 -11.69 -3.97 -11.57
N PRO A 250 -12.51 -2.93 -11.26
CA PRO A 250 -12.42 -1.65 -11.94
C PRO A 250 -11.00 -1.06 -11.86
N THR A 251 -10.49 -0.51 -12.95
CA THR A 251 -9.10 0.00 -13.02
C THR A 251 -8.72 0.98 -11.90
N PRO A 252 -9.57 1.95 -11.48
CA PRO A 252 -9.25 2.80 -10.32
C PRO A 252 -9.16 2.01 -9.00
N VAL A 253 -9.98 0.97 -8.84
CA VAL A 253 -9.91 0.08 -7.67
C VAL A 253 -8.61 -0.74 -7.70
N THR A 254 -8.21 -1.21 -8.88
CA THR A 254 -6.91 -1.89 -9.06
C THR A 254 -5.75 -0.96 -8.68
N ALA A 255 -5.79 0.31 -9.10
CA ALA A 255 -4.80 1.33 -8.70
C ALA A 255 -4.75 1.47 -7.16
N PHE A 256 -5.91 1.56 -6.52
CA PHE A 256 -6.05 1.62 -5.05
C PHE A 256 -5.45 0.39 -4.37
N LEU A 257 -5.80 -0.82 -4.82
CA LEU A 257 -5.29 -2.08 -4.25
C LEU A 257 -3.78 -2.23 -4.41
N SER A 258 -3.26 -1.83 -5.57
CA SER A 258 -1.84 -2.00 -5.91
C SER A 258 -0.91 -1.06 -5.13
N VAL A 259 -1.41 0.09 -4.69
CA VAL A 259 -0.63 1.13 -4.02
C VAL A 259 -1.03 1.27 -2.56
N ALA A 260 -2.16 1.89 -2.26
CA ALA A 260 -2.52 2.28 -0.92
C ALA A 260 -2.78 1.07 0.00
N SER A 261 -3.59 0.11 -0.45
CA SER A 261 -3.87 -1.11 0.31
C SER A 261 -2.61 -1.94 0.59
N LYS A 262 -1.71 -2.04 -0.41
CA LYS A 262 -0.43 -2.76 -0.26
C LYS A 262 0.51 -2.02 0.69
N ALA A 263 0.63 -0.70 0.58
CA ALA A 263 1.44 0.11 1.48
C ALA A 263 0.99 -0.05 2.94
N ALA A 264 -0.32 -0.07 3.21
CA ALA A 264 -0.83 -0.33 4.57
C ALA A 264 -0.41 -1.69 5.12
N GLY A 265 -0.39 -2.74 4.27
CA GLY A 265 0.13 -4.05 4.64
C GLY A 265 1.62 -4.02 5.00
N PHE A 266 2.44 -3.30 4.24
CA PHE A 266 3.87 -3.11 4.55
C PHE A 266 4.09 -2.36 5.85
N ILE A 267 3.33 -1.28 6.09
CA ILE A 267 3.44 -0.47 7.29
C ILE A 267 3.11 -1.29 8.54
N ALA A 268 2.02 -2.07 8.52
CA ALA A 268 1.68 -2.95 9.61
C ALA A 268 2.76 -4.02 9.84
N LEU A 269 3.31 -4.60 8.77
CA LEU A 269 4.40 -5.57 8.87
C LEU A 269 5.66 -4.93 9.50
N VAL A 270 6.04 -3.73 9.06
CA VAL A 270 7.17 -2.96 9.62
C VAL A 270 6.96 -2.71 11.11
N VAL A 271 5.79 -2.16 11.48
CA VAL A 271 5.46 -1.89 12.89
C VAL A 271 5.56 -3.16 13.73
N LEU A 272 4.99 -4.27 13.27
CA LEU A 272 5.00 -5.53 14.02
C LEU A 272 6.41 -6.10 14.18
N VAL A 273 7.19 -6.21 13.10
CA VAL A 273 8.51 -6.85 13.19
C VAL A 273 9.51 -6.00 13.96
N LEU A 274 9.40 -4.67 13.93
CA LEU A 274 10.34 -3.79 14.61
C LEU A 274 9.94 -3.45 16.05
N THR A 275 8.64 -3.43 16.38
CA THR A 275 8.18 -3.04 17.73
C THR A 275 7.67 -4.21 18.57
N ALA A 276 7.05 -5.22 17.96
CA ALA A 276 6.53 -6.37 18.68
C ALA A 276 7.48 -7.58 18.67
N PHE A 277 8.29 -7.74 17.62
CA PHE A 277 9.11 -8.93 17.42
C PHE A 277 10.62 -8.66 17.29
N PRO A 278 11.24 -7.66 17.97
CA PRO A 278 12.68 -7.44 17.85
C PRO A 278 13.47 -8.67 18.31
N GLU A 279 13.08 -9.34 19.39
CA GLU A 279 13.70 -10.57 19.88
C GLU A 279 13.31 -11.81 19.06
N GLY A 280 12.32 -11.68 18.18
CA GLY A 280 11.87 -12.74 17.25
C GLY A 280 12.61 -12.71 15.91
N ARG A 281 13.65 -11.91 15.74
CA ARG A 281 14.36 -11.68 14.46
C ARG A 281 14.86 -12.96 13.80
N ASP A 282 15.31 -13.92 14.60
CA ASP A 282 15.84 -15.19 14.10
C ASP A 282 14.76 -16.06 13.41
N VAL A 283 13.48 -15.74 13.62
CA VAL A 283 12.33 -16.37 12.96
C VAL A 283 11.88 -15.56 11.75
N TRP A 284 11.55 -14.28 11.94
CA TRP A 284 10.93 -13.49 10.85
C TRP A 284 11.92 -13.01 9.79
N GLN A 285 13.17 -12.76 10.15
CA GLN A 285 14.16 -12.21 9.22
C GLN A 285 14.50 -13.19 8.08
N PRO A 286 14.87 -14.49 8.33
CA PRO A 286 15.06 -15.45 7.25
C PRO A 286 13.77 -15.75 6.49
N PHE A 287 12.62 -15.73 7.16
CA PHE A 287 11.35 -15.92 6.48
C PHE A 287 11.04 -14.78 5.49
N ILE A 288 11.21 -13.50 5.89
CA ILE A 288 11.06 -12.33 5.00
C ILE A 288 12.10 -12.36 3.88
N TRP A 289 13.33 -12.80 4.14
CA TRP A 289 14.36 -12.98 3.12
C TRP A 289 13.90 -13.94 2.00
N VAL A 290 13.39 -15.09 2.38
CA VAL A 290 12.86 -16.09 1.42
C VAL A 290 11.65 -15.53 0.67
N LEU A 291 10.70 -14.91 1.37
CA LEU A 291 9.55 -14.26 0.74
C LEU A 291 10.00 -13.19 -0.28
N SER A 292 10.96 -12.34 0.07
CA SER A 292 11.50 -11.30 -0.82
C SER A 292 12.10 -11.90 -2.09
N ALA A 293 13.01 -12.86 -1.96
CA ALA A 293 13.67 -13.51 -3.08
C ALA A 293 12.68 -14.20 -4.03
N LEU A 294 11.73 -14.97 -3.47
CA LEU A 294 10.69 -15.65 -4.25
C LEU A 294 9.74 -14.64 -4.92
N THR A 295 9.35 -13.59 -4.21
CA THR A 295 8.39 -12.59 -4.70
C THR A 295 8.95 -11.80 -5.87
N MET A 296 10.21 -11.36 -5.80
CA MET A 296 10.88 -10.73 -6.93
C MET A 296 10.98 -11.66 -8.14
N THR A 297 11.42 -12.89 -7.92
CA THR A 297 11.72 -13.83 -8.99
C THR A 297 10.46 -14.33 -9.69
N ILE A 298 9.50 -14.85 -8.93
CA ILE A 298 8.26 -15.41 -9.47
C ILE A 298 7.42 -14.30 -10.10
N GLY A 299 7.30 -13.14 -9.45
CA GLY A 299 6.59 -11.98 -9.99
C GLY A 299 7.14 -11.59 -11.37
N ASN A 300 8.45 -11.47 -11.52
CA ASN A 300 9.07 -11.09 -12.79
C ASN A 300 8.95 -12.16 -13.87
N VAL A 301 9.18 -13.44 -13.53
CA VAL A 301 9.07 -14.55 -14.50
C VAL A 301 7.66 -14.67 -15.04
N PHE A 302 6.63 -14.53 -14.19
CA PHE A 302 5.25 -14.55 -14.66
C PHE A 302 4.85 -13.28 -15.43
N ALA A 303 5.38 -12.10 -15.06
CA ALA A 303 5.14 -10.87 -15.80
C ALA A 303 5.62 -10.95 -17.26
N LEU A 304 6.77 -11.60 -17.53
CA LEU A 304 7.32 -11.80 -18.90
C LEU A 304 6.38 -12.54 -19.85
N ARG A 305 5.49 -13.38 -19.32
CA ARG A 305 4.61 -14.24 -20.11
C ARG A 305 3.21 -13.64 -20.32
N GLN A 306 2.93 -12.48 -19.73
CA GLN A 306 1.60 -11.88 -19.82
C GLN A 306 1.42 -11.16 -21.17
N THR A 307 0.23 -11.32 -21.74
CA THR A 307 -0.25 -10.58 -22.90
C THR A 307 -1.23 -9.48 -22.52
N ASN A 308 -1.89 -9.60 -21.36
CA ASN A 308 -2.75 -8.59 -20.79
C ASN A 308 -1.92 -7.60 -19.94
N LEU A 309 -2.08 -6.29 -20.24
CA LEU A 309 -1.32 -5.22 -19.58
C LEU A 309 -1.59 -5.14 -18.08
N VAL A 310 -2.88 -5.17 -17.68
CA VAL A 310 -3.25 -5.06 -16.25
C VAL A 310 -2.73 -6.25 -15.46
N ARG A 311 -2.81 -7.44 -16.03
CA ARG A 311 -2.28 -8.67 -15.43
C ARG A 311 -0.75 -8.66 -15.36
N MET A 312 -0.09 -8.12 -16.39
CA MET A 312 1.36 -7.91 -16.37
C MET A 312 1.76 -6.95 -15.25
N ILE A 313 1.05 -5.82 -15.10
CA ILE A 313 1.30 -4.86 -14.01
C ILE A 313 0.97 -5.47 -12.64
N ALA A 314 0.01 -6.39 -12.54
CA ALA A 314 -0.24 -7.12 -11.30
C ALA A 314 0.98 -7.95 -10.87
N TYR A 315 1.57 -8.74 -11.77
CA TYR A 315 2.80 -9.49 -11.49
C TYR A 315 4.00 -8.56 -11.26
N SER A 316 4.10 -7.45 -12.00
CA SER A 316 5.04 -6.37 -11.71
C SER A 316 4.87 -5.85 -10.28
N SER A 317 3.64 -5.57 -9.85
CA SER A 317 3.33 -5.13 -8.48
C SER A 317 3.69 -6.19 -7.42
N VAL A 318 3.58 -7.49 -7.75
CA VAL A 318 4.11 -8.58 -6.91
C VAL A 318 5.63 -8.44 -6.78
N SER A 319 6.34 -8.36 -7.91
CA SER A 319 7.80 -8.21 -7.91
C SER A 319 8.26 -6.96 -7.15
N GLN A 320 7.62 -5.80 -7.36
CA GLN A 320 7.92 -4.57 -6.63
C GLN A 320 7.72 -4.74 -5.11
N GLY A 321 6.69 -5.51 -4.69
CA GLY A 321 6.52 -5.91 -3.29
C GLY A 321 7.71 -6.69 -2.74
N GLY A 322 8.33 -7.54 -3.56
CA GLY A 322 9.58 -8.24 -3.20
C GLY A 322 10.75 -7.28 -2.96
N PHE A 323 10.86 -6.21 -3.77
CA PHE A 323 11.88 -5.17 -3.56
C PHE A 323 11.61 -4.35 -2.28
N VAL A 324 10.35 -4.13 -1.89
CA VAL A 324 10.01 -3.48 -0.61
C VAL A 324 10.31 -4.39 0.58
N LEU A 325 10.15 -5.72 0.44
CA LEU A 325 10.54 -6.70 1.48
C LEU A 325 12.04 -6.82 1.63
N MET A 326 12.81 -6.51 0.60
CA MET A 326 14.26 -6.71 0.56
C MET A 326 15.01 -5.99 1.70
N PRO A 327 14.83 -4.67 1.95
CA PRO A 327 15.43 -4.01 3.10
C PRO A 327 14.88 -4.53 4.43
N LEU A 328 13.61 -4.92 4.50
CA LEU A 328 13.02 -5.45 5.74
C LEU A 328 13.68 -6.78 6.16
N ALA A 329 14.19 -7.56 5.22
CA ALA A 329 14.94 -8.79 5.49
C ALA A 329 16.27 -8.57 6.24
N VAL A 330 16.74 -7.34 6.38
CA VAL A 330 17.94 -6.96 7.15
C VAL A 330 17.66 -5.97 8.28
N ALA A 331 16.39 -5.66 8.52
CA ALA A 331 15.97 -4.64 9.48
C ALA A 331 16.22 -5.02 10.95
N GLY A 332 16.45 -6.28 11.26
CA GLY A 332 16.75 -6.75 12.62
C GLY A 332 18.22 -6.57 13.04
N GLY A 333 19.10 -6.08 12.15
CA GLY A 333 20.52 -5.91 12.38
C GLY A 333 20.98 -4.44 12.44
N ALA A 334 22.26 -4.23 12.16
CA ALA A 334 22.88 -2.90 12.14
C ALA A 334 22.29 -1.95 11.07
N ALA A 335 21.56 -2.50 10.09
CA ALA A 335 20.93 -1.74 9.02
C ALA A 335 19.47 -1.33 9.33
N GLY A 336 18.98 -1.47 10.56
CA GLY A 336 17.57 -1.27 10.92
C GLY A 336 16.99 0.08 10.47
N GLU A 337 17.65 1.18 10.81
CA GLU A 337 17.23 2.53 10.39
C GLU A 337 17.28 2.70 8.86
N ALA A 338 18.39 2.24 8.23
CA ALA A 338 18.51 2.28 6.77
C ALA A 338 17.44 1.44 6.07
N ALA A 339 17.02 0.31 6.67
CA ALA A 339 15.98 -0.54 6.16
C ALA A 339 14.60 0.12 6.27
N LEU A 340 14.28 0.73 7.42
CA LEU A 340 13.04 1.49 7.62
C LEU A 340 12.93 2.64 6.61
N ARG A 341 14.00 3.44 6.52
CA ARG A 341 14.11 4.51 5.52
C ARG A 341 13.87 4.00 4.10
N ALA A 342 14.51 2.90 3.73
CA ALA A 342 14.36 2.33 2.39
C ALA A 342 12.94 1.89 2.07
N VAL A 343 12.23 1.27 3.02
CA VAL A 343 10.81 0.88 2.86
C VAL A 343 9.96 2.12 2.61
N VAL A 344 10.09 3.16 3.44
CA VAL A 344 9.32 4.41 3.31
C VAL A 344 9.57 5.08 1.97
N VAL A 345 10.83 5.29 1.60
CA VAL A 345 11.23 5.89 0.32
C VAL A 345 10.66 5.10 -0.85
N TYR A 346 10.74 3.76 -0.79
CA TYR A 346 10.23 2.91 -1.86
C TYR A 346 8.71 3.04 -2.02
N LEU A 347 7.95 3.02 -0.92
CA LEU A 347 6.49 3.14 -0.94
C LEU A 347 6.03 4.48 -1.52
N VAL A 348 6.68 5.59 -1.14
CA VAL A 348 6.36 6.93 -1.65
C VAL A 348 6.60 7.02 -3.17
N VAL A 349 7.75 6.56 -3.63
CA VAL A 349 8.10 6.58 -5.05
C VAL A 349 7.20 5.64 -5.86
N TYR A 350 6.96 4.44 -5.35
CA TYR A 350 6.09 3.46 -5.97
C TYR A 350 4.66 3.98 -6.10
N ALA A 351 4.15 4.67 -5.08
CA ALA A 351 2.81 5.26 -5.11
C ALA A 351 2.66 6.26 -6.27
N ALA A 352 3.59 7.21 -6.40
CA ALA A 352 3.55 8.19 -7.48
C ALA A 352 3.58 7.52 -8.87
N THR A 353 4.55 6.61 -9.07
CA THR A 353 4.78 5.97 -10.37
C THR A 353 3.63 5.03 -10.76
N ASN A 354 3.15 4.21 -9.83
CA ASN A 354 2.17 3.17 -10.16
C ASN A 354 0.75 3.73 -10.30
N LEU A 355 0.37 4.77 -9.53
CA LEU A 355 -0.89 5.49 -9.75
C LEU A 355 -0.92 6.17 -11.13
N GLY A 356 0.18 6.78 -11.54
CA GLY A 356 0.32 7.36 -12.88
C GLY A 356 0.20 6.32 -13.99
N MET A 357 0.83 5.15 -13.80
CA MET A 357 0.71 4.02 -14.70
C MET A 357 -0.76 3.61 -14.91
N PHE A 358 -1.51 3.41 -13.82
CA PHE A 358 -2.93 3.07 -13.91
C PHE A 358 -3.78 4.19 -14.51
N GLY A 359 -3.38 5.45 -14.32
CA GLY A 359 -4.01 6.60 -14.98
C GLY A 359 -3.89 6.52 -16.51
N VAL A 360 -2.71 6.16 -17.04
CA VAL A 360 -2.53 5.96 -18.49
C VAL A 360 -3.33 4.75 -18.98
N ILE A 361 -3.29 3.63 -18.24
CA ILE A 361 -4.08 2.43 -18.57
C ILE A 361 -5.57 2.79 -18.67
N LEU A 362 -6.09 3.56 -17.70
CA LEU A 362 -7.47 4.01 -17.69
C LEU A 362 -7.80 4.87 -18.93
N ALA A 363 -6.92 5.80 -19.29
CA ALA A 363 -7.11 6.66 -20.47
C ALA A 363 -7.15 5.83 -21.78
N VAL A 364 -6.22 4.90 -21.95
CA VAL A 364 -6.12 4.08 -23.17
C VAL A 364 -7.25 3.07 -23.26
N SER A 365 -7.63 2.42 -22.17
CA SER A 365 -8.69 1.41 -22.14
C SER A 365 -10.06 1.97 -22.55
N ARG A 366 -10.31 3.26 -22.38
CA ARG A 366 -11.53 3.94 -22.83
C ARG A 366 -11.69 3.90 -24.35
N LYS A 367 -10.58 4.01 -25.08
CA LYS A 367 -10.59 3.92 -26.55
C LYS A 367 -10.51 2.48 -27.03
N THR A 368 -9.53 1.73 -26.53
CA THR A 368 -9.21 0.40 -27.07
C THR A 368 -10.21 -0.67 -26.62
N ARG A 369 -10.87 -0.47 -25.49
CA ARG A 369 -11.74 -1.45 -24.81
C ARG A 369 -11.08 -2.84 -24.66
N SER A 370 -9.75 -2.87 -24.72
CA SER A 370 -8.92 -4.07 -24.60
C SER A 370 -7.90 -3.89 -23.49
N GLY A 371 -7.61 -4.97 -22.77
CA GLY A 371 -6.52 -5.05 -21.81
C GLY A 371 -5.21 -5.57 -22.43
N ASP A 372 -5.17 -5.91 -23.72
CA ASP A 372 -4.00 -6.51 -24.36
C ASP A 372 -2.87 -5.49 -24.58
N ILE A 373 -1.64 -5.92 -24.36
CA ILE A 373 -0.43 -5.11 -24.60
C ILE A 373 -0.37 -4.66 -26.07
N ALA A 374 -0.76 -5.53 -27.00
CA ALA A 374 -0.80 -5.21 -28.43
C ALA A 374 -1.73 -4.03 -28.78
N SER A 375 -2.75 -3.76 -27.93
CA SER A 375 -3.65 -2.61 -28.13
C SER A 375 -2.99 -1.24 -27.92
N LEU A 376 -1.79 -1.21 -27.35
CA LEU A 376 -0.94 -0.03 -27.20
C LEU A 376 -0.14 0.31 -28.46
N GLY A 377 -0.23 -0.54 -29.51
CA GLY A 377 0.52 -0.35 -30.76
C GLY A 377 0.37 1.07 -31.31
N GLY A 378 1.50 1.77 -31.52
CA GLY A 378 1.54 3.11 -32.07
C GLY A 378 0.92 4.19 -31.19
N LEU A 379 0.74 3.98 -29.89
CA LEU A 379 0.13 4.96 -28.98
C LEU A 379 0.76 6.35 -29.10
N PHE A 380 2.07 6.42 -29.30
CA PHE A 380 2.78 7.69 -29.46
C PHE A 380 2.29 8.51 -30.68
N SER A 381 1.85 7.84 -31.75
CA SER A 381 1.43 8.54 -32.99
C SER A 381 0.07 9.25 -32.86
N TYR A 382 -0.87 8.72 -32.05
CA TYR A 382 -2.21 9.29 -31.90
C TYR A 382 -2.50 9.89 -30.52
N ALA A 383 -1.67 9.58 -29.51
CA ALA A 383 -1.75 10.15 -28.17
C ALA A 383 -0.35 10.32 -27.56
N PRO A 384 0.50 11.22 -28.11
CA PRO A 384 1.92 11.33 -27.76
C PRO A 384 2.14 11.60 -26.28
N ALA A 385 1.33 12.45 -25.65
CA ALA A 385 1.45 12.73 -24.21
C ALA A 385 1.28 11.46 -23.37
N LEU A 386 0.29 10.61 -23.68
CA LEU A 386 0.07 9.37 -22.97
C LEU A 386 1.19 8.36 -23.23
N GLY A 387 1.72 8.29 -24.45
CA GLY A 387 2.86 7.45 -24.82
C GLY A 387 4.13 7.83 -24.05
N VAL A 388 4.41 9.13 -23.91
CA VAL A 388 5.53 9.64 -23.11
C VAL A 388 5.33 9.34 -21.63
N LEU A 389 4.15 9.61 -21.06
CA LEU A 389 3.84 9.36 -19.66
C LEU A 389 3.96 7.86 -19.33
N LEU A 390 3.41 7.00 -20.18
CA LEU A 390 3.54 5.54 -20.01
C LEU A 390 5.01 5.11 -19.98
N THR A 391 5.83 5.67 -20.87
CA THR A 391 7.27 5.39 -20.93
C THR A 391 7.99 5.86 -19.65
N ILE A 392 7.68 7.06 -19.14
CA ILE A 392 8.25 7.59 -17.90
C ILE A 392 7.91 6.66 -16.72
N PHE A 393 6.65 6.25 -16.58
CA PHE A 393 6.24 5.38 -15.47
C PHE A 393 6.86 3.98 -15.59
N LEU A 394 6.90 3.37 -16.77
CA LEU A 394 7.55 2.08 -17.00
C LEU A 394 9.06 2.14 -16.73
N ALA A 395 9.74 3.19 -17.21
CA ALA A 395 11.15 3.42 -16.97
C ALA A 395 11.45 3.63 -15.48
N SER A 396 10.56 4.33 -14.76
CA SER A 396 10.65 4.51 -13.31
C SER A 396 10.51 3.16 -12.59
N LEU A 397 9.50 2.33 -12.89
CA LEU A 397 9.34 1.00 -12.32
C LEU A 397 10.53 0.08 -12.63
N ALA A 398 11.13 0.20 -13.81
CA ALA A 398 12.36 -0.50 -14.15
C ALA A 398 13.56 -0.06 -13.29
N GLY A 399 13.54 1.17 -12.76
CA GLY A 399 14.62 1.74 -11.97
C GLY A 399 15.66 2.48 -12.81
N ILE A 400 15.21 3.17 -13.88
CA ILE A 400 16.11 3.94 -14.75
C ILE A 400 16.31 5.36 -14.17
N PRO A 401 17.60 5.80 -13.94
CA PRO A 401 17.88 7.18 -13.58
C PRO A 401 17.44 8.15 -14.69
N PRO A 402 17.02 9.38 -14.40
CA PRO A 402 16.89 10.03 -13.10
C PRO A 402 15.43 9.98 -12.56
N LEU A 403 14.74 8.87 -12.71
CA LEU A 403 13.34 8.72 -12.29
C LEU A 403 13.22 8.21 -10.84
N GLY A 404 12.07 8.46 -10.21
CA GLY A 404 11.85 8.14 -8.79
C GLY A 404 12.12 6.68 -8.43
N GLY A 405 11.71 5.72 -9.27
CA GLY A 405 11.90 4.28 -9.01
C GLY A 405 13.36 3.84 -8.85
N TRP A 406 14.30 4.56 -9.46
CA TRP A 406 15.73 4.38 -9.22
C TRP A 406 16.08 4.64 -7.75
N ILE A 407 15.58 5.74 -7.17
CA ILE A 407 15.87 6.12 -5.79
C ILE A 407 15.33 5.08 -4.80
N GLY A 408 14.11 4.57 -5.01
CA GLY A 408 13.55 3.50 -4.19
C GLY A 408 14.40 2.23 -4.20
N LYS A 409 14.82 1.77 -5.37
CA LYS A 409 15.72 0.61 -5.52
C LYS A 409 17.07 0.89 -4.90
N PHE A 410 17.66 2.06 -5.16
CA PHE A 410 18.96 2.43 -4.60
C PHE A 410 18.94 2.39 -3.08
N ALA A 411 17.92 2.97 -2.43
CA ALA A 411 17.77 2.92 -0.97
C ALA A 411 17.65 1.48 -0.46
N ALA A 412 16.91 0.62 -1.14
CA ALA A 412 16.78 -0.79 -0.78
C ALA A 412 18.12 -1.54 -0.88
N PHE A 413 18.89 -1.32 -1.95
CA PHE A 413 20.25 -1.88 -2.06
C PHE A 413 21.20 -1.32 -1.01
N GLN A 414 21.12 -0.01 -0.72
CA GLN A 414 21.94 0.61 0.31
C GLN A 414 21.75 -0.03 1.67
N ALA A 415 20.51 -0.34 2.06
CA ALA A 415 20.22 -1.03 3.34
C ALA A 415 20.91 -2.40 3.41
N LEU A 416 20.88 -3.20 2.33
CA LEU A 416 21.57 -4.48 2.28
C LEU A 416 23.10 -4.34 2.36
N LEU A 417 23.67 -3.33 1.69
CA LEU A 417 25.09 -3.08 1.74
C LEU A 417 25.55 -2.56 3.11
N THR A 418 24.67 -1.87 3.85
CA THR A 418 24.92 -1.43 5.22
C THR A 418 24.97 -2.61 6.19
N ASP A 419 24.09 -3.61 6.02
CA ASP A 419 24.08 -4.85 6.83
C ASP A 419 25.36 -5.69 6.58
N ALA A 420 25.86 -5.70 5.36
CA ALA A 420 27.13 -6.29 4.92
C ALA A 420 27.30 -7.79 5.24
N THR A 421 26.21 -8.51 5.47
CA THR A 421 26.24 -9.97 5.69
C THR A 421 26.24 -10.74 4.35
N PRO A 422 26.76 -11.98 4.31
CA PRO A 422 26.66 -12.81 3.10
C PRO A 422 25.23 -13.00 2.58
N TRP A 423 24.24 -13.09 3.47
CA TRP A 423 22.84 -13.20 3.14
C TRP A 423 22.28 -11.92 2.52
N ALA A 424 22.70 -10.75 3.02
CA ALA A 424 22.35 -9.45 2.44
C ALA A 424 22.94 -9.32 1.03
N TYR A 425 24.19 -9.67 0.82
CA TYR A 425 24.80 -9.67 -0.51
C TYR A 425 24.12 -10.64 -1.49
N ALA A 426 23.75 -11.84 -1.02
CA ALA A 426 23.03 -12.80 -1.84
C ALA A 426 21.67 -12.24 -2.29
N LEU A 427 20.94 -11.60 -1.39
CA LEU A 427 19.65 -10.97 -1.70
C LEU A 427 19.82 -9.78 -2.64
N ALA A 428 20.88 -8.98 -2.46
CA ALA A 428 21.23 -7.89 -3.37
C ALA A 428 21.50 -8.39 -4.80
N VAL A 429 22.23 -9.48 -4.96
CA VAL A 429 22.47 -10.10 -6.27
C VAL A 429 21.16 -10.58 -6.89
N ILE A 430 20.30 -11.25 -6.11
CA ILE A 430 18.97 -11.66 -6.57
C ILE A 430 18.15 -10.44 -7.02
N GLY A 431 18.14 -9.36 -6.25
CA GLY A 431 17.47 -8.09 -6.58
C GLY A 431 18.00 -7.47 -7.88
N ALA A 432 19.34 -7.44 -8.06
CA ALA A 432 19.96 -6.90 -9.27
C ALA A 432 19.55 -7.70 -10.52
N VAL A 433 19.63 -9.03 -10.47
CA VAL A 433 19.18 -9.91 -11.56
C VAL A 433 17.70 -9.67 -11.88
N ASN A 434 16.85 -9.59 -10.85
CA ASN A 434 15.43 -9.33 -11.01
C ASN A 434 15.11 -7.95 -11.58
N SER A 435 15.94 -6.93 -11.31
CA SER A 435 15.81 -5.61 -11.94
C SER A 435 16.05 -5.67 -13.45
N VAL A 436 17.02 -6.48 -13.90
CA VAL A 436 17.29 -6.72 -15.34
C VAL A 436 16.12 -7.48 -15.97
N ILE A 437 15.62 -8.53 -15.34
CA ILE A 437 14.46 -9.29 -15.84
C ILE A 437 13.24 -8.37 -16.01
N ALA A 438 13.00 -7.49 -15.03
CA ALA A 438 11.87 -6.55 -15.07
C ALA A 438 11.94 -5.62 -16.29
N PHE A 439 13.12 -5.17 -16.69
CA PHE A 439 13.30 -4.36 -17.89
C PHE A 439 12.79 -5.04 -19.16
N GLY A 440 12.84 -6.38 -19.23
CA GLY A 440 12.39 -7.15 -20.38
C GLY A 440 10.89 -6.94 -20.70
N TYR A 441 10.00 -7.05 -19.73
CA TYR A 441 8.56 -6.86 -19.99
C TYR A 441 8.18 -5.38 -20.06
N TYR A 442 8.80 -4.47 -19.31
CA TYR A 442 8.59 -3.04 -19.47
C TYR A 442 9.06 -2.56 -20.85
N GLY A 443 10.24 -3.00 -21.30
CA GLY A 443 10.76 -2.71 -22.63
C GLY A 443 9.86 -3.24 -23.77
N ASN A 444 9.22 -4.39 -23.57
CA ASN A 444 8.25 -4.90 -24.53
C ASN A 444 7.04 -3.96 -24.69
N VAL A 445 6.49 -3.44 -23.59
CA VAL A 445 5.40 -2.45 -23.64
C VAL A 445 5.86 -1.16 -24.31
N MET A 446 7.05 -0.65 -23.95
CA MET A 446 7.61 0.54 -24.61
C MET A 446 7.76 0.32 -26.13
N ARG A 447 8.21 -0.85 -26.55
CA ARG A 447 8.32 -1.20 -27.98
C ARG A 447 6.97 -1.16 -28.69
N GLU A 448 5.87 -1.65 -28.07
CA GLU A 448 4.52 -1.52 -28.63
C GLU A 448 4.11 -0.06 -28.81
N VAL A 449 4.35 0.78 -27.82
CA VAL A 449 4.00 2.22 -27.83
C VAL A 449 4.72 2.98 -28.95
N TRP A 450 6.03 2.72 -29.15
CA TRP A 450 6.88 3.55 -30.02
C TRP A 450 7.13 2.97 -31.40
N MET A 451 7.18 1.64 -31.54
CA MET A 451 7.74 0.96 -32.73
C MET A 451 6.70 0.15 -33.51
N ARG A 452 5.53 -0.10 -32.95
CA ARG A 452 4.49 -0.89 -33.61
C ARG A 452 3.48 0.01 -34.32
N PRO A 453 2.89 -0.45 -35.43
CA PRO A 453 1.83 0.30 -36.10
C PRO A 453 0.57 0.37 -35.22
N VAL A 454 -0.25 1.39 -35.47
CA VAL A 454 -1.54 1.56 -34.81
C VAL A 454 -2.45 0.41 -35.19
N LEU A 455 -3.03 -0.24 -34.19
CA LEU A 455 -3.96 -1.35 -34.37
C LEU A 455 -5.19 -0.87 -35.16
N HIS A 456 -5.56 -1.58 -36.22
CA HIS A 456 -6.68 -1.23 -37.11
C HIS A 456 -6.59 0.17 -37.77
N GLY A 457 -5.44 0.86 -37.71
CA GLY A 457 -5.23 2.16 -38.33
C GLY A 457 -6.04 3.34 -37.74
N ASP A 458 -6.65 3.16 -36.57
CA ASP A 458 -7.44 4.22 -35.90
C ASP A 458 -6.53 5.22 -35.16
N ASN A 459 -6.25 6.34 -35.85
CA ASN A 459 -5.44 7.44 -35.35
C ASN A 459 -6.26 8.53 -34.61
N THR A 460 -7.52 8.29 -34.24
CA THR A 460 -8.30 9.29 -33.51
C THR A 460 -7.67 9.57 -32.13
N PRO A 461 -7.52 10.86 -31.74
CA PRO A 461 -6.95 11.23 -30.45
C PRO A 461 -7.76 10.67 -29.28
N ILE A 462 -7.08 10.38 -28.16
CA ILE A 462 -7.74 10.02 -26.91
C ILE A 462 -8.11 11.29 -26.15
N VAL A 463 -9.40 11.48 -25.91
CA VAL A 463 -9.89 12.58 -25.06
C VAL A 463 -9.87 12.11 -23.61
N THR A 464 -9.07 12.76 -22.78
CA THR A 464 -8.97 12.45 -21.34
C THR A 464 -9.78 13.46 -20.53
N PRO A 465 -10.61 13.04 -19.56
CA PRO A 465 -11.29 13.94 -18.62
C PRO A 465 -10.32 14.78 -17.79
N SER A 466 -10.75 15.97 -17.37
CA SER A 466 -9.92 16.90 -16.61
C SER A 466 -9.39 16.30 -15.30
N SER A 467 -10.22 15.52 -14.57
CA SER A 467 -9.79 14.82 -13.34
C SER A 467 -8.63 13.85 -13.60
N LEU A 468 -8.70 13.10 -14.70
CA LEU A 468 -7.65 12.17 -15.10
C LEU A 468 -6.38 12.92 -15.56
N GLN A 469 -6.52 14.06 -16.25
CA GLN A 469 -5.37 14.90 -16.63
C GLN A 469 -4.64 15.45 -15.39
N ILE A 470 -5.38 15.90 -14.38
CA ILE A 470 -4.81 16.38 -13.12
C ILE A 470 -4.09 15.24 -12.40
N ALA A 471 -4.69 14.05 -12.30
CA ALA A 471 -4.06 12.87 -11.69
C ALA A 471 -2.75 12.49 -12.39
N LEU A 472 -2.76 12.47 -13.73
CA LEU A 472 -1.56 12.19 -14.54
C LEU A 472 -0.49 13.27 -14.37
N GLY A 473 -0.88 14.54 -14.29
CA GLY A 473 0.05 15.66 -14.04
C GLY A 473 0.72 15.55 -12.68
N ILE A 474 -0.07 15.34 -11.61
CA ILE A 474 0.45 15.18 -10.24
C ILE A 474 1.44 13.99 -10.16
N THR A 475 1.06 12.83 -10.68
CA THR A 475 1.87 11.62 -10.61
C THR A 475 3.14 11.70 -11.46
N ALA A 476 3.07 12.34 -12.63
CA ALA A 476 4.22 12.56 -13.49
C ALA A 476 5.22 13.52 -12.85
N ILE A 477 4.74 14.67 -12.34
CA ILE A 477 5.58 15.64 -11.63
C ILE A 477 6.23 14.98 -10.41
N ALA A 478 5.45 14.26 -9.61
CA ALA A 478 5.99 13.55 -8.44
C ALA A 478 7.07 12.54 -8.85
N THR A 479 6.83 11.71 -9.88
CA THR A 479 7.80 10.71 -10.35
C THR A 479 9.11 11.36 -10.82
N LEU A 480 9.04 12.49 -11.51
CA LEU A 480 10.21 13.24 -11.98
C LEU A 480 10.93 13.97 -10.83
N VAL A 481 10.19 14.69 -9.98
CA VAL A 481 10.76 15.45 -8.86
C VAL A 481 11.47 14.53 -7.87
N LEU A 482 10.83 13.42 -7.48
CA LEU A 482 11.42 12.46 -6.55
C LEU A 482 12.67 11.77 -7.11
N GLY A 483 12.81 11.71 -8.45
CA GLY A 483 13.99 11.15 -9.08
C GLY A 483 15.12 12.17 -9.30
N ILE A 484 14.80 13.39 -9.74
CA ILE A 484 15.77 14.45 -10.03
C ILE A 484 16.26 15.13 -8.75
N LEU A 485 15.38 15.26 -7.74
CA LEU A 485 15.67 15.85 -6.44
C LEU A 485 15.53 14.78 -5.33
N PRO A 486 16.44 13.81 -5.27
CA PRO A 486 16.31 12.68 -4.35
C PRO A 486 16.27 13.10 -2.88
N GLY A 487 16.86 14.23 -2.50
CA GLY A 487 16.79 14.81 -1.16
C GLY A 487 15.33 14.98 -0.66
N VAL A 488 14.39 15.28 -1.56
CA VAL A 488 12.98 15.43 -1.16
C VAL A 488 12.42 14.12 -0.60
N VAL A 489 12.60 13.01 -1.30
CA VAL A 489 12.07 11.70 -0.84
C VAL A 489 12.93 11.09 0.26
N LEU A 490 14.23 11.31 0.25
CA LEU A 490 15.13 10.82 1.29
C LEU A 490 14.84 11.47 2.64
N ASN A 491 14.50 12.77 2.65
CA ASN A 491 14.06 13.45 3.87
C ASN A 491 12.77 12.84 4.47
N PHE A 492 11.82 12.38 3.65
CA PHE A 492 10.67 11.63 4.19
C PHE A 492 11.08 10.31 4.85
N GLY A 493 12.10 9.64 4.34
CA GLY A 493 12.67 8.46 4.97
C GLY A 493 13.41 8.80 6.28
N ASP A 494 14.13 9.92 6.32
CA ASP A 494 14.85 10.37 7.51
C ASP A 494 13.91 10.88 8.62
N MET A 495 12.77 11.47 8.24
CA MET A 495 11.72 11.88 9.19
C MET A 495 10.86 10.72 9.68
N ALA A 496 10.95 9.54 9.09
CA ALA A 496 10.11 8.41 9.47
C ALA A 496 10.68 7.67 10.69
N ASP A 497 10.80 8.35 11.82
CA ASP A 497 11.18 7.73 13.09
C ASP A 497 10.00 6.96 13.70
N LEU A 498 10.20 5.65 13.87
CA LEU A 498 9.23 4.73 14.46
C LEU A 498 9.58 4.50 15.93
N VAL A 499 8.80 5.10 16.81
CA VAL A 499 9.00 4.97 18.26
C VAL A 499 8.92 3.52 18.71
N GLY A 500 9.91 3.08 19.49
CA GLY A 500 10.04 1.73 20.01
C GLY A 500 10.67 0.72 19.07
N ALA A 501 11.12 1.12 17.87
CA ALA A 501 11.71 0.19 16.90
C ALA A 501 13.17 -0.17 17.19
N PHE A 502 13.98 0.78 17.68
CA PHE A 502 15.43 0.61 17.82
C PHE A 502 15.96 0.87 19.24
N GLY A 503 15.12 0.69 20.28
CA GLY A 503 15.57 0.70 21.68
C GLY A 503 15.71 2.09 22.29
N GLY A 504 14.94 3.07 21.79
CA GLY A 504 14.79 4.40 22.40
C GLY A 504 13.68 4.45 23.43
#